data_8bd8dc2f51df2581c83ea1d4b798912f
#
_entry.id   8bd8dc2f51df2581c83ea1d4b798912f
#
_cell.length_a   1.000
_cell.length_b   1.000
_cell.length_c   1.000
_cell.angle_alpha   90.00
_cell.angle_beta   90.00
_cell.angle_gamma   90.00
#
_symmetry.space_group_name_H-M   'P 1'
#
loop_
_entity.id
_entity.type
_entity.pdbx_description
1 polymer ?
#
loop_
_entity_poly.entity_id
_entity_poly.type
_entity_poly.pdbx_seq_one_letter_code
_entity_poly.pdbx_strand_id
1 'polypeptide(L)'
;MQSFCPVTGQPDISTVVIEYVPHQHCIESKSLKLYLWGFRERAVFAEALAAEIAGEVMATAKPKSVRVVLTQHPRGGITITAVSELTA
;
A
#
# COMPACT_ATOMS: atom_id res chain seq x y z
N MET A 1 6.36 5.09 -3.89
CA MET A 1 6.49 3.63 -3.77
C MET A 1 6.63 3.00 -5.14
N GLN A 2 7.45 1.98 -5.28
CA GLN A 2 7.71 1.29 -6.55
C GLN A 2 7.46 -0.21 -6.43
N SER A 3 6.90 -0.81 -7.48
CA SER A 3 6.72 -2.25 -7.65
C SER A 3 6.77 -2.57 -9.15
N PHE A 4 6.53 -3.83 -9.53
CA PHE A 4 6.49 -4.23 -10.93
C PHE A 4 5.11 -4.70 -11.35
N CYS A 5 4.76 -4.43 -12.61
CA CYS A 5 3.54 -4.97 -13.19
C CYS A 5 3.71 -6.47 -13.47
N PRO A 6 2.83 -7.35 -12.97
CA PRO A 6 2.96 -8.79 -13.17
C PRO A 6 2.83 -9.21 -14.65
N VAL A 7 2.19 -8.39 -15.48
CA VAL A 7 1.95 -8.72 -16.89
C VAL A 7 3.09 -8.24 -17.78
N THR A 8 3.54 -7.00 -17.62
CA THR A 8 4.53 -6.37 -18.51
C THR A 8 5.94 -6.36 -17.97
N GLY A 9 6.12 -6.57 -16.66
CA GLY A 9 7.42 -6.44 -15.99
C GLY A 9 7.92 -5.00 -15.89
N GLN A 10 7.11 -4.02 -16.27
CA GLN A 10 7.48 -2.61 -16.18
C GLN A 10 7.35 -2.10 -14.74
N PRO A 11 8.18 -1.12 -14.33
CA PRO A 11 8.03 -0.53 -13.00
C PRO A 11 6.76 0.31 -12.90
N ASP A 12 6.04 0.13 -11.80
CA ASP A 12 4.89 0.93 -11.41
C ASP A 12 5.28 1.86 -10.27
N ILE A 13 4.97 3.14 -10.40
CA ILE A 13 5.16 4.14 -9.36
C ILE A 13 3.79 4.46 -8.77
N SER A 14 3.67 4.38 -7.46
CA SER A 14 2.39 4.57 -6.77
C SER A 14 2.52 5.55 -5.64
N THR A 15 1.43 6.27 -5.38
CA THR A 15 1.25 7.04 -4.16
C THR A 15 0.39 6.22 -3.21
N VAL A 16 0.84 6.06 -1.99
CA VAL A 16 0.13 5.30 -0.96
C VAL A 16 -0.29 6.24 0.15
N VAL A 17 -1.58 6.30 0.42
CA VAL A 17 -2.14 7.02 1.56
C VAL A 17 -2.68 6.01 2.54
N ILE A 18 -2.20 6.06 3.77
CA ILE A 18 -2.66 5.19 4.85
C ILE A 18 -3.36 6.06 5.89
N GLU A 19 -4.66 5.89 6.01
CA GLU A 19 -5.48 6.54 7.03
C GLU A 19 -5.86 5.50 8.07
N TYR A 20 -5.65 5.80 9.34
CA TYR A 20 -6.00 4.84 10.39
C TYR A 20 -6.41 5.54 11.66
N VAL A 21 -7.26 4.87 12.42
CA VAL A 21 -7.64 5.32 13.75
C VAL A 21 -6.83 4.51 14.75
N PRO A 22 -5.82 5.10 15.40
CA PRO A 22 -4.95 4.34 16.30
C PRO A 22 -5.70 3.89 17.56
N HIS A 23 -5.22 2.80 18.14
CA HIS A 23 -5.69 2.35 19.45
C HIS A 23 -4.59 2.52 20.48
N GLN A 24 -3.58 1.67 20.50
CA GLN A 24 -2.46 1.75 21.45
C GLN A 24 -1.14 2.09 20.79
N HIS A 25 -1.04 1.94 19.47
CA HIS A 25 0.20 2.13 18.72
C HIS A 25 -0.01 3.05 17.54
N CYS A 26 1.04 3.76 17.17
CA CYS A 26 1.10 4.54 15.93
C CYS A 26 2.17 3.98 15.02
N ILE A 27 2.03 4.22 13.72
CA ILE A 27 3.02 3.82 12.73
C ILE A 27 4.23 4.75 12.85
N GLU A 28 5.43 4.16 12.93
CA GLU A 28 6.67 4.91 12.92
C GLU A 28 7.09 5.13 11.47
N SER A 29 7.38 6.38 11.11
CA SER A 29 7.57 6.78 9.71
C SER A 29 8.75 6.13 9.02
N LYS A 30 9.85 5.92 9.75
CA LYS A 30 11.05 5.28 9.18
C LYS A 30 10.78 3.81 8.86
N SER A 31 10.11 3.10 9.76
CA SER A 31 9.71 1.72 9.54
C SER A 31 8.77 1.59 8.36
N LEU A 32 7.85 2.54 8.20
CA LEU A 32 6.95 2.57 7.06
C LEU A 32 7.71 2.74 5.76
N LYS A 33 8.68 3.64 5.71
CA LYS A 33 9.51 3.84 4.51
C LYS A 33 10.27 2.58 4.13
N LEU A 34 10.86 1.89 5.11
CA LEU A 34 11.58 0.64 4.86
C LEU A 34 10.65 -0.47 4.38
N TYR A 35 9.46 -0.57 4.94
CA TYR A 35 8.46 -1.52 4.52
C TYR A 35 8.06 -1.30 3.06
N LEU A 36 7.70 -0.07 2.69
CA LEU A 36 7.30 0.26 1.32
C LEU A 36 8.44 0.09 0.33
N TRP A 37 9.67 0.36 0.75
CA TRP A 37 10.85 0.14 -0.08
C TRP A 37 11.02 -1.32 -0.47
N GLY A 38 10.57 -2.24 0.38
CA GLY A 38 10.65 -3.68 0.13
C GLY A 38 9.82 -4.16 -1.07
N PHE A 39 8.87 -3.35 -1.56
CA PHE A 39 8.05 -3.71 -2.72
C PHE A 39 8.71 -3.42 -4.07
N ARG A 40 9.83 -2.73 -4.11
CA ARG A 40 10.43 -2.23 -5.34
C ARG A 40 10.76 -3.31 -6.38
N GLU A 41 11.00 -4.54 -5.95
CA GLU A 41 11.31 -5.67 -6.82
C GLU A 41 10.18 -6.70 -6.91
N ARG A 42 9.03 -6.43 -6.33
CA ARG A 42 7.89 -7.34 -6.35
C ARG A 42 6.95 -7.02 -7.50
N ALA A 43 6.53 -8.08 -8.19
CA ALA A 43 5.48 -7.99 -9.21
C ALA A 43 4.13 -8.22 -8.53
N VAL A 44 3.30 -7.19 -8.48
CA VAL A 44 2.03 -7.24 -7.74
C VAL A 44 1.01 -6.27 -8.36
N PHE A 45 -0.26 -6.70 -8.41
CA PHE A 45 -1.35 -5.83 -8.86
C PHE A 45 -1.73 -4.84 -7.76
N ALA A 46 -2.25 -3.68 -8.17
CA ALA A 46 -2.61 -2.59 -7.26
C ALA A 46 -3.59 -3.04 -6.18
N GLU A 47 -4.59 -3.84 -6.54
CA GLU A 47 -5.64 -4.31 -5.63
C GLU A 47 -5.04 -5.22 -4.54
N ALA A 48 -4.20 -6.16 -4.95
CA ALA A 48 -3.53 -7.06 -4.01
C ALA A 48 -2.56 -6.29 -3.11
N LEU A 49 -1.86 -5.31 -3.66
CA LEU A 49 -0.91 -4.49 -2.91
C LEU A 49 -1.62 -3.65 -1.84
N ALA A 50 -2.73 -2.99 -2.20
CA ALA A 50 -3.50 -2.22 -1.22
C ALA A 50 -4.01 -3.11 -0.08
N ALA A 51 -4.51 -4.32 -0.40
CA ALA A 51 -4.99 -5.27 0.60
C ALA A 51 -3.85 -5.76 1.50
N GLU A 52 -2.68 -6.04 0.94
CA GLU A 52 -1.52 -6.48 1.71
C GLU A 52 -1.05 -5.39 2.68
N ILE A 53 -0.98 -4.15 2.23
CA ILE A 53 -0.57 -3.03 3.08
C ILE A 53 -1.58 -2.84 4.23
N ALA A 54 -2.88 -2.85 3.93
CA ALA A 54 -3.91 -2.73 4.95
C ALA A 54 -3.82 -3.86 5.98
N GLY A 55 -3.62 -5.09 5.51
CA GLY A 55 -3.46 -6.26 6.38
C GLY A 55 -2.24 -6.16 7.28
N GLU A 56 -1.12 -5.68 6.76
CA GLU A 56 0.11 -5.50 7.54
C GLU A 56 -0.04 -4.41 8.60
N VAL A 57 -0.68 -3.31 8.27
CA VAL A 57 -0.96 -2.25 9.24
C VAL A 57 -1.86 -2.78 10.36
N MET A 58 -2.90 -3.53 10.00
CA MET A 58 -3.81 -4.13 10.99
C MET A 58 -3.07 -5.12 11.89
N ALA A 59 -2.18 -5.93 11.34
CA ALA A 59 -1.45 -6.95 12.11
C ALA A 59 -0.40 -6.36 13.04
N THR A 60 0.29 -5.30 12.61
CA THR A 60 1.41 -4.72 13.37
C THR A 60 1.00 -3.60 14.32
N ALA A 61 0.27 -2.61 13.83
CA ALA A 61 -0.13 -1.45 14.62
C ALA A 61 -1.44 -1.66 15.38
N LYS A 62 -2.23 -2.63 14.96
CA LYS A 62 -3.52 -2.99 15.57
C LYS A 62 -4.43 -1.77 15.78
N PRO A 63 -4.67 -0.97 14.74
CA PRO A 63 -5.55 0.20 14.85
C PRO A 63 -7.01 -0.23 14.98
N LYS A 64 -7.88 0.72 15.30
CA LYS A 64 -9.32 0.50 15.29
C LYS A 64 -9.84 0.29 13.88
N SER A 65 -9.27 1.02 12.93
CA SER A 65 -9.58 0.89 11.51
C SER A 65 -8.40 1.37 10.68
N VAL A 66 -8.32 0.90 9.44
CA VAL A 66 -7.31 1.34 8.47
C VAL A 66 -7.96 1.42 7.09
N ARG A 67 -7.57 2.45 6.36
CA ARG A 67 -7.96 2.64 4.95
C ARG A 67 -6.69 2.94 4.16
N VAL A 68 -6.39 2.10 3.17
CA VAL A 68 -5.25 2.28 2.29
C VAL A 68 -5.77 2.68 0.92
N VAL A 69 -5.31 3.82 0.43
CA VAL A 69 -5.60 4.28 -0.93
C VAL A 69 -4.28 4.25 -1.70
N LEU A 70 -4.23 3.42 -2.71
CA LEU A 70 -3.06 3.26 -3.56
C LEU A 70 -3.41 3.72 -4.96
N THR A 71 -2.70 4.75 -5.43
CA THR A 71 -2.90 5.30 -6.78
C THR A 71 -1.64 5.05 -7.59
N GLN A 72 -1.76 4.25 -8.65
CA GLN A 72 -0.68 4.05 -9.59
C GLN A 72 -0.63 5.24 -10.55
N HIS A 73 0.57 5.78 -10.75
CA HIS A 73 0.77 6.90 -11.66
C HIS A 73 0.41 6.49 -13.10
N PRO A 74 -0.13 7.42 -13.91
CA PRO A 74 -0.58 7.09 -15.26
C PRO A 74 0.52 6.47 -16.11
N ARG A 75 0.12 5.41 -16.81
CA ARG A 75 0.95 4.77 -17.83
C ARG A 75 0.01 4.29 -18.93
N GLY A 76 0.32 4.67 -20.19
CA GLY A 76 -0.58 4.39 -21.29
C GLY A 76 -1.91 5.14 -21.18
N GLY A 77 -1.94 6.26 -20.46
CA GLY A 77 -3.15 7.05 -20.26
C GLY A 77 -4.13 6.52 -19.21
N ILE A 78 -3.73 5.47 -18.45
CA ILE A 78 -4.60 4.86 -17.44
C ILE A 78 -4.05 5.12 -16.04
N THR A 79 -4.92 5.59 -15.14
CA THR A 79 -4.63 5.73 -13.71
C THR A 79 -5.51 4.73 -12.95
N ILE A 80 -4.89 3.97 -12.06
CA ILE A 80 -5.59 2.98 -11.23
C ILE A 80 -5.52 3.43 -9.78
N THR A 81 -6.67 3.47 -9.13
CA THR A 81 -6.76 3.70 -7.68
C THR A 81 -7.41 2.50 -7.03
N ALA A 82 -6.73 1.88 -6.09
CA ALA A 82 -7.23 0.75 -5.32
C ALA A 82 -7.39 1.18 -3.86
N VAL A 83 -8.49 0.78 -3.24
CA VAL A 83 -8.81 1.10 -1.86
C VAL A 83 -9.04 -0.19 -1.10
N SER A 84 -8.42 -0.32 0.08
CA SER A 84 -8.65 -1.43 0.99
C SER A 84 -8.96 -0.87 2.38
N GLU A 85 -10.07 -1.32 2.97
CA GLU A 85 -10.50 -0.89 4.30
C GLU A 85 -10.67 -2.11 5.20
N LEU A 86 -10.13 -2.00 6.41
CA LEU A 86 -10.27 -3.03 7.44
C LEU A 86 -10.67 -2.38 8.77
N THR A 87 -11.49 -3.09 9.53
CA THR A 87 -11.93 -2.68 10.86
C THR A 87 -11.59 -3.79 11.85
N ALA A 88 -11.14 -3.39 13.01
CA ALA A 88 -10.84 -4.36 14.08
C ALA A 88 -12.12 -4.97 14.65
#